data_7b66b167ce9c60078bff579d97c1499a
#
_entry.id   7b66b167ce9c60078bff579d97c1499a
#
_cell.length_a   1.000
_cell.length_b   1.000
_cell.length_c   1.000
_cell.angle_alpha   90.00
_cell.angle_beta   90.00
_cell.angle_gamma   90.00
#
_symmetry.space_group_name_H-M   'P 1'
#
loop_
_entity.id
_entity.type
_entity.pdbx_description
1 polymer ?
#
loop_
_entity_poly.entity_id
_entity_poly.type
_entity_poly.pdbx_seq_one_letter_code
_entity_poly.pdbx_strand_id
1 'polypeptide(L)'
;MTEIIRTTLRDSKAARWTALLIVAFTMFAGYYLADVMSPLEGLLDKQLHWNSADYGWFTGAYGWFNVFLFFLIFGGIILDKMGIRFTGLTSAFVMVVGAAVKYWAVSTHMLDGMSWHIIFWSFPAQVWMAALGFAVFGVGVEVAGITVSKVIVKWFKGHELALAMGLQLAIARLGTALALSTSLPIAKAFGHVSAPILICLLMLCIGLLAFFVYNFQDKKLDASVVSSQEGLVIEPEEEFRMKDILNILGNKGWWYITILCALFYSAVFPFLKFATNLMILKYGVAENWAGSIPGLLPFGTIILTPFFGNLYDKKGKGASIMILGSIIIIFVHFLFSLSFLNHWSIAIFLMISLGIGFSLVPSAMWPSVPKIIPERQLGTAYALIFWVQNAVALMFVPAFIGWVLHKYCIVGSVIIDGEKMTQYNYTIPMLIFTSFGVLALVFAYLLKAEDKKKGYGLELPNVKS
;
A
#
# COMPACT_ATOMS: atom_id res chain seq x y z
N MET A 1 21.38 4.36 48.92
CA MET A 1 21.94 4.28 47.57
C MET A 1 20.96 4.97 46.63
N THR A 2 21.28 6.19 46.19
CA THR A 2 20.47 6.92 45.20
C THR A 2 20.68 6.24 43.86
N GLU A 3 19.68 5.50 43.37
CA GLU A 3 19.64 5.03 41.99
C GLU A 3 19.76 6.26 41.07
N ILE A 4 20.91 6.40 40.42
CA ILE A 4 21.06 7.35 39.32
C ILE A 4 20.23 6.79 38.16
N ILE A 5 19.00 7.27 38.03
CA ILE A 5 18.15 6.99 36.87
C ILE A 5 18.84 7.64 35.65
N ARG A 6 19.65 6.84 34.92
CA ARG A 6 20.29 7.31 33.69
C ARG A 6 19.21 7.38 32.60
N THR A 7 18.69 8.55 32.32
CA THR A 7 17.72 8.81 31.26
C THR A 7 18.38 8.63 29.90
N THR A 8 17.78 7.84 29.04
CA THR A 8 18.20 7.71 27.65
C THR A 8 17.55 8.76 26.76
N LEU A 9 18.06 9.01 25.56
CA LEU A 9 17.44 9.99 24.65
C LEU A 9 16.01 9.61 24.26
N ARG A 10 15.63 8.31 24.31
CA ARG A 10 14.25 7.85 24.12
C ARG A 10 13.29 8.31 25.20
N ASP A 11 13.76 8.66 26.38
CA ASP A 11 12.93 9.17 27.48
C ASP A 11 12.48 10.61 27.22
N SER A 12 13.19 11.33 26.35
CA SER A 12 12.79 12.64 25.87
C SER A 12 11.61 12.52 24.89
N LYS A 13 10.44 13.01 25.30
CA LYS A 13 9.24 13.03 24.45
C LYS A 13 9.49 13.77 23.13
N ALA A 14 10.16 14.93 23.18
CA ALA A 14 10.48 15.71 21.98
C ALA A 14 11.35 14.91 20.99
N ALA A 15 12.39 14.22 21.46
CA ALA A 15 13.27 13.45 20.59
C ALA A 15 12.54 12.26 19.92
N ARG A 16 11.72 11.51 20.67
CA ARG A 16 10.91 10.40 20.13
C ARG A 16 9.97 10.87 19.02
N TRP A 17 9.19 11.92 19.34
CA TRP A 17 8.19 12.40 18.40
C TRP A 17 8.81 13.07 17.18
N THR A 18 9.95 13.74 17.31
CA THR A 18 10.72 14.25 16.16
C THR A 18 11.19 13.12 15.27
N ALA A 19 11.76 12.05 15.82
CA ALA A 19 12.15 10.87 15.06
C ALA A 19 10.96 10.26 14.32
N LEU A 20 9.79 10.13 14.98
CA LEU A 20 8.56 9.64 14.35
C LEU A 20 8.12 10.53 13.19
N LEU A 21 8.11 11.87 13.38
CA LEU A 21 7.65 12.79 12.34
C LEU A 21 8.53 12.73 11.09
N ILE A 22 9.86 12.59 11.25
CA ILE A 22 10.79 12.44 10.11
C ILE A 22 10.46 11.18 9.30
N VAL A 23 10.36 10.03 9.96
CA VAL A 23 10.10 8.78 9.24
C VAL A 23 8.66 8.69 8.71
N ALA A 24 7.69 9.25 9.42
CA ALA A 24 6.30 9.32 8.98
C ALA A 24 6.14 10.23 7.76
N PHE A 25 6.86 11.36 7.68
CA PHE A 25 6.87 12.23 6.50
C PHE A 25 7.45 11.52 5.27
N THR A 26 8.52 10.75 5.44
CA THR A 26 9.09 9.95 4.34
C THR A 26 8.07 8.94 3.82
N MET A 27 7.32 8.27 4.70
CA MET A 27 6.27 7.35 4.31
C MET A 27 5.07 8.07 3.67
N PHE A 28 4.70 9.25 4.19
CA PHE A 28 3.67 10.10 3.58
C PHE A 28 4.01 10.43 2.11
N ALA A 29 5.23 10.91 1.85
CA ALA A 29 5.70 11.21 0.50
C ALA A 29 5.76 9.94 -0.38
N GLY A 30 6.17 8.81 0.18
CA GLY A 30 6.17 7.52 -0.50
C GLY A 30 4.77 7.07 -0.92
N TYR A 31 3.79 7.11 -0.01
CA TYR A 31 2.41 6.74 -0.33
C TYR A 31 1.74 7.74 -1.27
N TYR A 32 2.08 9.03 -1.17
CA TYR A 32 1.64 10.02 -2.15
C TYR A 32 2.15 9.66 -3.55
N LEU A 33 3.46 9.36 -3.73
CA LEU A 33 4.01 8.98 -5.04
C LEU A 33 3.46 7.66 -5.57
N ALA A 34 3.15 6.70 -4.70
CA ALA A 34 2.55 5.42 -5.10
C ALA A 34 1.20 5.62 -5.80
N ASP A 35 0.45 6.65 -5.40
CA ASP A 35 -0.91 6.91 -5.89
C ASP A 35 -1.05 8.19 -6.72
N VAL A 36 0.01 8.98 -6.89
CA VAL A 36 -0.01 10.29 -7.60
C VAL A 36 -0.57 10.22 -9.03
N MET A 37 -0.33 9.12 -9.73
CA MET A 37 -0.83 8.94 -11.10
C MET A 37 -2.22 8.26 -11.15
N SER A 38 -2.76 7.80 -10.03
CA SER A 38 -4.07 7.13 -9.99
C SER A 38 -5.22 8.01 -10.52
N PRO A 39 -5.30 9.31 -10.21
CA PRO A 39 -6.33 10.18 -10.80
C PRO A 39 -5.96 10.74 -12.18
N LEU A 40 -4.81 10.41 -12.74
CA LEU A 40 -4.29 11.02 -13.96
C LEU A 40 -4.49 10.15 -15.21
N GLU A 41 -5.11 8.96 -15.14
CA GLU A 41 -5.28 8.04 -16.28
C GLU A 41 -5.88 8.75 -17.51
N GLY A 42 -6.97 9.51 -17.34
CA GLY A 42 -7.58 10.25 -18.43
C GLY A 42 -6.70 11.37 -19.00
N LEU A 43 -5.88 12.01 -18.17
CA LEU A 43 -4.94 13.06 -18.61
C LEU A 43 -3.71 12.45 -19.29
N LEU A 44 -3.29 11.26 -18.89
CA LEU A 44 -2.24 10.48 -19.57
C LEU A 44 -2.68 10.06 -20.99
N ASP A 45 -3.95 9.62 -21.16
CA ASP A 45 -4.52 9.33 -22.48
C ASP A 45 -4.53 10.58 -23.35
N LYS A 46 -4.93 11.73 -22.80
CA LYS A 46 -4.99 13.01 -23.53
C LYS A 46 -3.62 13.56 -23.92
N GLN A 47 -2.66 13.62 -22.99
CA GLN A 47 -1.38 14.31 -23.19
C GLN A 47 -0.27 13.41 -23.73
N LEU A 48 -0.25 12.14 -23.34
CA LEU A 48 0.82 11.20 -23.68
C LEU A 48 0.34 10.00 -24.51
N HIS A 49 -0.95 9.97 -24.87
CA HIS A 49 -1.58 8.89 -25.64
C HIS A 49 -1.43 7.51 -24.99
N TRP A 50 -1.38 7.46 -23.65
CA TRP A 50 -1.36 6.20 -22.93
C TRP A 50 -2.77 5.64 -22.84
N ASN A 51 -3.00 4.49 -23.45
CA ASN A 51 -4.27 3.79 -23.28
C ASN A 51 -4.32 3.08 -21.91
N SER A 52 -5.48 2.52 -21.54
CA SER A 52 -5.65 1.84 -20.25
C SER A 52 -4.77 0.60 -20.09
N ALA A 53 -4.32 -0.07 -21.19
CA ALA A 53 -3.37 -1.17 -21.11
C ALA A 53 -1.97 -0.66 -20.76
N ASP A 54 -1.53 0.45 -21.37
CA ASP A 54 -0.26 1.11 -21.05
C ASP A 54 -0.24 1.55 -19.58
N TYR A 55 -1.33 2.17 -19.12
CA TYR A 55 -1.50 2.61 -17.74
C TYR A 55 -1.53 1.41 -16.77
N GLY A 56 -2.25 0.34 -17.09
CA GLY A 56 -2.29 -0.88 -16.29
C GLY A 56 -0.93 -1.56 -16.18
N TRP A 57 -0.16 -1.63 -17.28
CA TRP A 57 1.21 -2.15 -17.29
C TRP A 57 2.13 -1.32 -16.40
N PHE A 58 2.08 0.00 -16.56
CA PHE A 58 2.82 0.94 -15.71
C PHE A 58 2.49 0.74 -14.22
N THR A 59 1.21 0.69 -13.85
CA THR A 59 0.81 0.55 -12.44
C THR A 59 1.22 -0.80 -11.86
N GLY A 60 1.17 -1.88 -12.65
CA GLY A 60 1.64 -3.20 -12.26
C GLY A 60 3.14 -3.28 -12.02
N ALA A 61 3.92 -2.39 -12.61
CA ALA A 61 5.38 -2.38 -12.46
C ALA A 61 5.85 -2.12 -11.02
N TYR A 62 5.03 -1.52 -10.17
CA TYR A 62 5.33 -1.35 -8.73
C TYR A 62 5.82 -2.64 -8.06
N GLY A 63 5.24 -3.78 -8.44
CA GLY A 63 5.57 -5.08 -7.85
C GLY A 63 6.75 -5.81 -8.50
N TRP A 64 7.24 -5.41 -9.68
CA TRP A 64 8.16 -6.23 -10.46
C TRP A 64 9.39 -6.69 -9.69
N PHE A 65 10.15 -5.78 -9.12
CA PHE A 65 11.41 -6.13 -8.45
C PHE A 65 11.17 -6.79 -7.09
N ASN A 66 10.10 -6.40 -6.39
CA ASN A 66 9.70 -7.04 -5.14
C ASN A 66 9.30 -8.50 -5.33
N VAL A 67 8.66 -8.81 -6.49
CA VAL A 67 8.17 -10.16 -6.81
C VAL A 67 9.25 -11.00 -7.49
N PHE A 68 9.81 -10.53 -8.61
CA PHE A 68 10.74 -11.34 -9.41
C PHE A 68 12.15 -11.41 -8.83
N LEU A 69 12.60 -10.37 -8.14
CA LEU A 69 13.94 -10.31 -7.55
C LEU A 69 13.93 -10.45 -6.02
N PHE A 70 12.75 -10.69 -5.43
CA PHE A 70 12.60 -10.87 -3.98
C PHE A 70 13.19 -9.74 -3.12
N PHE A 71 13.20 -8.50 -3.65
CA PHE A 71 13.86 -7.37 -2.97
C PHE A 71 13.29 -7.06 -1.59
N LEU A 72 12.04 -7.39 -1.31
CA LEU A 72 11.47 -7.25 0.03
C LEU A 72 12.17 -8.16 1.05
N ILE A 73 12.51 -9.40 0.64
CA ILE A 73 13.24 -10.37 1.48
C ILE A 73 14.69 -9.89 1.67
N PHE A 74 15.36 -9.50 0.58
CA PHE A 74 16.72 -8.95 0.67
C PHE A 74 16.77 -7.65 1.49
N GLY A 75 15.77 -6.79 1.38
CA GLY A 75 15.62 -5.57 2.18
C GLY A 75 15.57 -5.87 3.68
N GLY A 76 14.85 -6.91 4.08
CA GLY A 76 14.82 -7.40 5.46
C GLY A 76 16.20 -7.88 5.94
N ILE A 77 16.90 -8.67 5.13
CA ILE A 77 18.27 -9.15 5.43
C ILE A 77 19.26 -7.99 5.54
N ILE A 78 19.17 -7.01 4.64
CA ILE A 78 20.00 -5.80 4.69
C ILE A 78 19.72 -5.01 5.97
N LEU A 79 18.44 -4.87 6.33
CA LEU A 79 18.02 -4.18 7.54
C LEU A 79 18.59 -4.85 8.81
N ASP A 80 18.61 -6.18 8.86
CA ASP A 80 19.12 -6.91 10.01
C ASP A 80 20.65 -6.85 10.10
N LYS A 81 21.36 -6.92 8.96
CA LYS A 81 22.82 -6.91 8.92
C LYS A 81 23.44 -5.50 8.99
N MET A 82 22.85 -4.53 8.30
CA MET A 82 23.41 -3.18 8.16
C MET A 82 22.69 -2.13 9.04
N GLY A 83 21.59 -2.51 9.64
CA GLY A 83 20.83 -1.67 10.59
C GLY A 83 19.97 -0.59 9.94
N ILE A 84 19.17 0.08 10.78
CA ILE A 84 18.12 1.04 10.38
C ILE A 84 18.67 2.29 9.68
N ARG A 85 19.87 2.74 10.03
CA ARG A 85 20.48 3.96 9.46
C ARG A 85 20.84 3.79 7.99
N PHE A 86 21.57 2.73 7.69
CA PHE A 86 21.99 2.42 6.32
C PHE A 86 20.77 2.10 5.46
N THR A 87 19.92 1.17 5.92
CA THR A 87 18.77 0.71 5.15
C THR A 87 17.76 1.82 4.91
N GLY A 88 17.50 2.66 5.93
CA GLY A 88 16.57 3.77 5.78
C GLY A 88 17.06 4.85 4.82
N LEU A 89 18.35 5.21 4.88
CA LEU A 89 18.92 6.17 3.93
C LEU A 89 18.94 5.63 2.51
N THR A 90 19.33 4.36 2.34
CA THR A 90 19.37 3.69 1.03
C THR A 90 17.98 3.55 0.44
N SER A 91 16.98 3.14 1.23
CA SER A 91 15.60 3.03 0.76
C SER A 91 15.00 4.39 0.34
N ALA A 92 15.24 5.44 1.13
CA ALA A 92 14.84 6.80 0.78
C ALA A 92 15.53 7.29 -0.51
N PHE A 93 16.81 6.99 -0.71
CA PHE A 93 17.54 7.31 -1.94
C PHE A 93 16.97 6.55 -3.14
N VAL A 94 16.70 5.26 -3.01
CA VAL A 94 16.08 4.42 -4.06
C VAL A 94 14.70 4.96 -4.44
N MET A 95 13.90 5.42 -3.46
CA MET A 95 12.61 6.09 -3.74
C MET A 95 12.80 7.35 -4.59
N VAL A 96 13.78 8.20 -4.25
CA VAL A 96 14.08 9.42 -5.01
C VAL A 96 14.53 9.09 -6.44
N VAL A 97 15.42 8.12 -6.61
CA VAL A 97 15.88 7.68 -7.96
C VAL A 97 14.71 7.17 -8.79
N GLY A 98 13.87 6.28 -8.23
CA GLY A 98 12.71 5.75 -8.93
C GLY A 98 11.71 6.86 -9.31
N ALA A 99 11.46 7.81 -8.40
CA ALA A 99 10.61 8.96 -8.67
C ALA A 99 11.19 9.90 -9.75
N ALA A 100 12.50 10.11 -9.74
CA ALA A 100 13.19 10.93 -10.73
C ALA A 100 13.11 10.31 -12.14
N VAL A 101 13.34 8.99 -12.25
CA VAL A 101 13.19 8.26 -13.52
C VAL A 101 11.75 8.33 -14.02
N LYS A 102 10.76 8.12 -13.14
CA LYS A 102 9.33 8.22 -13.45
C LYS A 102 8.97 9.65 -13.93
N TYR A 103 9.44 10.69 -13.21
CA TYR A 103 9.23 12.09 -13.60
C TYR A 103 9.85 12.38 -14.96
N TRP A 104 11.10 12.01 -15.17
CA TRP A 104 11.81 12.23 -16.44
C TRP A 104 11.06 11.57 -17.60
N ALA A 105 10.65 10.31 -17.45
CA ALA A 105 9.95 9.57 -18.48
C ALA A 105 8.64 10.24 -18.92
N VAL A 106 7.89 10.82 -17.96
CA VAL A 106 6.59 11.46 -18.21
C VAL A 106 6.74 12.90 -18.71
N SER A 107 7.86 13.58 -18.40
CA SER A 107 8.09 14.97 -18.76
C SER A 107 8.93 15.18 -20.02
N THR A 108 9.64 14.15 -20.50
CA THR A 108 10.54 14.25 -21.65
C THR A 108 9.82 14.01 -22.97
N HIS A 109 10.22 14.75 -24.02
CA HIS A 109 9.83 14.50 -25.40
C HIS A 109 10.82 13.58 -26.14
N MET A 110 11.94 13.18 -25.50
CA MET A 110 12.96 12.32 -26.13
C MET A 110 12.47 10.91 -26.47
N LEU A 111 11.42 10.46 -25.80
CA LEU A 111 10.84 9.11 -25.96
C LEU A 111 9.57 9.11 -26.84
N ASP A 112 9.15 10.27 -27.36
CA ASP A 112 7.92 10.40 -28.15
C ASP A 112 8.01 9.57 -29.43
N GLY A 113 6.95 8.84 -29.74
CA GLY A 113 6.86 7.99 -30.94
C GLY A 113 7.74 6.75 -30.93
N MET A 114 8.57 6.53 -29.87
CA MET A 114 9.36 5.31 -29.73
C MET A 114 8.52 4.19 -29.07
N SER A 115 8.61 2.99 -29.60
CA SER A 115 8.06 1.79 -28.98
C SER A 115 9.15 0.75 -28.79
N TRP A 116 9.18 0.12 -27.61
CA TRP A 116 10.13 -0.94 -27.30
C TRP A 116 9.42 -2.29 -27.24
N HIS A 117 10.00 -3.27 -27.92
CA HIS A 117 9.57 -4.64 -27.88
C HIS A 117 10.47 -5.41 -26.90
N ILE A 118 9.90 -5.85 -25.79
CA ILE A 118 10.62 -6.66 -24.81
C ILE A 118 9.91 -8.00 -24.70
N ILE A 119 10.58 -9.06 -25.14
CA ILE A 119 10.08 -10.44 -25.20
C ILE A 119 8.81 -10.51 -26.06
N PHE A 120 7.62 -10.48 -25.46
CA PHE A 120 6.31 -10.60 -26.11
C PHE A 120 5.45 -9.33 -26.01
N TRP A 121 5.95 -8.28 -25.32
CA TRP A 121 5.19 -7.06 -25.09
C TRP A 121 5.79 -5.87 -25.83
N SER A 122 4.90 -5.10 -26.45
CA SER A 122 5.23 -3.86 -27.14
C SER A 122 4.47 -2.72 -26.48
N PHE A 123 5.20 -1.80 -25.87
CA PHE A 123 4.64 -0.58 -25.28
C PHE A 123 5.47 0.64 -25.69
N PRO A 124 4.91 1.86 -25.60
CA PRO A 124 5.68 3.09 -25.77
C PRO A 124 6.90 3.10 -24.85
N ALA A 125 8.03 3.64 -25.35
CA ALA A 125 9.27 3.72 -24.57
C ALA A 125 9.07 4.53 -23.29
N GLN A 126 8.23 5.55 -23.32
CA GLN A 126 7.80 6.32 -22.15
C GLN A 126 7.17 5.44 -21.07
N VAL A 127 6.27 4.52 -21.45
CA VAL A 127 5.60 3.59 -20.53
C VAL A 127 6.62 2.68 -19.86
N TRP A 128 7.56 2.12 -20.65
CA TRP A 128 8.63 1.26 -20.13
C TRP A 128 9.52 1.98 -19.13
N MET A 129 9.94 3.21 -19.44
CA MET A 129 10.80 3.99 -18.55
C MET A 129 10.08 4.45 -17.30
N ALA A 130 8.82 4.88 -17.41
CA ALA A 130 8.00 5.22 -16.26
C ALA A 130 7.75 3.99 -15.36
N ALA A 131 7.48 2.82 -15.98
CA ALA A 131 7.32 1.54 -15.28
C ALA A 131 8.59 1.12 -14.55
N LEU A 132 9.76 1.26 -15.19
CA LEU A 132 11.05 1.00 -14.54
C LEU A 132 11.28 1.91 -13.33
N GLY A 133 11.02 3.21 -13.48
CA GLY A 133 11.09 4.16 -12.37
C GLY A 133 10.15 3.78 -11.23
N PHE A 134 8.93 3.32 -11.56
CA PHE A 134 7.95 2.90 -10.56
C PHE A 134 8.33 1.58 -9.87
N ALA A 135 8.95 0.64 -10.59
CA ALA A 135 9.49 -0.60 -10.03
C ALA A 135 10.65 -0.34 -9.05
N VAL A 136 11.58 0.55 -9.41
CA VAL A 136 12.67 0.98 -8.51
C VAL A 136 12.11 1.68 -7.27
N PHE A 137 11.16 2.58 -7.46
CA PHE A 137 10.47 3.24 -6.35
C PHE A 137 9.76 2.23 -5.43
N GLY A 138 9.09 1.22 -6.00
CA GLY A 138 8.41 0.16 -5.24
C GLY A 138 9.33 -0.59 -4.29
N VAL A 139 10.57 -0.89 -4.71
CA VAL A 139 11.59 -1.46 -3.81
C VAL A 139 11.90 -0.50 -2.65
N GLY A 140 12.12 0.76 -2.98
CA GLY A 140 12.47 1.76 -1.97
C GLY A 140 11.39 1.92 -0.90
N VAL A 141 10.13 2.04 -1.29
CA VAL A 141 9.02 2.30 -0.34
C VAL A 141 8.70 1.07 0.52
N GLU A 142 8.78 -0.14 -0.02
CA GLU A 142 8.55 -1.37 0.74
C GLU A 142 9.67 -1.60 1.79
N VAL A 143 10.94 -1.41 1.39
CA VAL A 143 12.08 -1.50 2.32
C VAL A 143 12.04 -0.36 3.35
N ALA A 144 11.61 0.85 2.96
CA ALA A 144 11.40 1.94 3.91
C ALA A 144 10.32 1.58 4.94
N GLY A 145 9.21 0.94 4.54
CA GLY A 145 8.11 0.54 5.43
C GLY A 145 8.57 -0.38 6.56
N ILE A 146 9.34 -1.43 6.24
CA ILE A 146 9.89 -2.34 7.28
C ILE A 146 10.92 -1.63 8.16
N THR A 147 11.74 -0.74 7.56
CA THR A 147 12.75 0.03 8.31
C THR A 147 12.09 1.00 9.28
N VAL A 148 11.07 1.73 8.84
CA VAL A 148 10.32 2.68 9.67
C VAL A 148 9.67 1.98 10.86
N SER A 149 9.12 0.78 10.66
CA SER A 149 8.59 -0.02 11.75
C SER A 149 9.64 -0.34 12.81
N LYS A 150 10.86 -0.74 12.39
CA LYS A 150 11.99 -0.99 13.28
C LYS A 150 12.48 0.29 13.99
N VAL A 151 12.49 1.44 13.29
CA VAL A 151 12.78 2.75 13.89
C VAL A 151 11.82 3.07 15.04
N ILE A 152 10.51 2.91 14.79
CA ILE A 152 9.48 3.21 15.79
C ILE A 152 9.64 2.28 17.01
N VAL A 153 9.84 0.99 16.80
CA VAL A 153 10.09 0.03 17.90
C VAL A 153 11.30 0.47 18.72
N LYS A 154 12.41 0.83 18.07
CA LYS A 154 13.64 1.25 18.75
C LYS A 154 13.44 2.51 19.62
N TRP A 155 12.76 3.53 19.08
CA TRP A 155 12.58 4.82 19.74
C TRP A 155 11.47 4.82 20.81
N PHE A 156 10.44 3.99 20.64
CA PHE A 156 9.27 3.93 21.52
C PHE A 156 9.24 2.71 22.44
N LYS A 157 10.36 1.97 22.55
CA LYS A 157 10.47 0.84 23.50
C LYS A 157 10.24 1.32 24.93
N GLY A 158 9.18 0.80 25.58
CA GLY A 158 8.77 1.20 26.93
C GLY A 158 7.93 2.48 27.00
N HIS A 159 7.53 3.04 25.87
CA HIS A 159 6.69 4.24 25.75
C HIS A 159 5.46 3.96 24.87
N GLU A 160 4.83 4.97 24.29
CA GLU A 160 3.57 4.92 23.53
C GLU A 160 3.73 4.25 22.14
N LEU A 161 4.24 3.01 22.08
CA LEU A 161 4.59 2.30 20.84
C LEU A 161 3.39 2.12 19.91
N ALA A 162 2.25 1.66 20.45
CA ALA A 162 1.05 1.42 19.63
C ALA A 162 0.50 2.72 19.02
N LEU A 163 0.54 3.83 19.78
CA LEU A 163 0.14 5.14 19.29
C LEU A 163 1.07 5.63 18.17
N ALA A 164 2.39 5.45 18.33
CA ALA A 164 3.38 5.85 17.32
C ALA A 164 3.21 5.06 16.02
N MET A 165 3.01 3.74 16.10
CA MET A 165 2.73 2.88 14.95
C MET A 165 1.43 3.28 14.25
N GLY A 166 0.35 3.51 15.03
CA GLY A 166 -0.94 3.91 14.48
C GLY A 166 -0.88 5.27 13.80
N LEU A 167 -0.18 6.24 14.38
CA LEU A 167 -0.03 7.59 13.80
C LEU A 167 0.80 7.57 12.51
N GLN A 168 1.87 6.78 12.47
CA GLN A 168 2.67 6.60 11.24
C GLN A 168 1.82 6.05 10.10
N LEU A 169 1.02 5.01 10.35
CA LEU A 169 0.12 4.45 9.36
C LEU A 169 -0.96 5.46 8.91
N ALA A 170 -1.51 6.24 9.84
CA ALA A 170 -2.48 7.28 9.55
C ALA A 170 -1.89 8.36 8.62
N ILE A 171 -0.66 8.81 8.91
CA ILE A 171 0.05 9.80 8.09
C ILE A 171 0.36 9.24 6.69
N ALA A 172 0.76 7.97 6.59
CA ALA A 172 0.97 7.30 5.29
C ALA A 172 -0.33 7.25 4.48
N ARG A 173 -1.46 6.85 5.09
CA ARG A 173 -2.78 6.82 4.43
C ARG A 173 -3.28 8.20 4.00
N LEU A 174 -2.94 9.24 4.77
CA LEU A 174 -3.20 10.62 4.37
C LEU A 174 -2.45 10.97 3.07
N GLY A 175 -1.23 10.46 2.88
CA GLY A 175 -0.48 10.58 1.61
C GLY A 175 -1.29 10.05 0.42
N THR A 176 -1.82 8.83 0.50
CA THR A 176 -2.70 8.26 -0.54
C THR A 176 -3.96 9.11 -0.75
N ALA A 177 -4.65 9.51 0.32
CA ALA A 177 -5.87 10.32 0.22
C ALA A 177 -5.63 11.64 -0.50
N LEU A 178 -4.53 12.34 -0.15
CA LEU A 178 -4.16 13.59 -0.78
C LEU A 178 -3.69 13.39 -2.23
N ALA A 179 -2.96 12.30 -2.54
CA ALA A 179 -2.59 11.98 -3.92
C ALA A 179 -3.84 11.84 -4.80
N LEU A 180 -4.83 11.08 -4.37
CA LEU A 180 -6.08 10.89 -5.11
C LEU A 180 -6.85 12.22 -5.31
N SER A 181 -6.90 13.07 -4.28
CA SER A 181 -7.71 14.29 -4.31
C SER A 181 -7.02 15.47 -5.02
N THR A 182 -5.69 15.57 -4.94
CA THR A 182 -4.98 16.80 -5.37
C THR A 182 -4.21 16.65 -6.67
N SER A 183 -3.84 15.43 -7.10
CA SER A 183 -2.95 15.26 -8.27
C SER A 183 -3.57 15.77 -9.56
N LEU A 184 -4.86 15.48 -9.81
CA LEU A 184 -5.52 15.95 -11.03
C LEU A 184 -5.72 17.48 -11.04
N PRO A 185 -6.21 18.14 -9.97
CA PRO A 185 -6.23 19.60 -9.87
C PRO A 185 -4.86 20.24 -10.06
N ILE A 186 -3.80 19.67 -9.47
CA ILE A 186 -2.42 20.17 -9.65
C ILE A 186 -1.98 20.04 -11.10
N ALA A 187 -2.16 18.89 -11.74
CA ALA A 187 -1.80 18.67 -13.12
C ALA A 187 -2.50 19.66 -14.06
N LYS A 188 -3.78 19.94 -13.84
CA LYS A 188 -4.56 20.93 -14.59
C LYS A 188 -4.07 22.37 -14.34
N ALA A 189 -3.78 22.73 -13.10
CA ALA A 189 -3.28 24.08 -12.77
C ALA A 189 -1.93 24.40 -13.41
N PHE A 190 -1.05 23.41 -13.53
CA PHE A 190 0.26 23.54 -14.16
C PHE A 190 0.28 23.14 -15.64
N GLY A 191 -0.84 22.66 -16.19
CA GLY A 191 -0.99 22.31 -17.60
C GLY A 191 -0.34 21.00 -18.03
N HIS A 192 0.34 20.26 -17.14
CA HIS A 192 1.03 19.02 -17.49
C HIS A 192 0.92 17.94 -16.42
N VAL A 193 0.77 16.69 -16.88
CA VAL A 193 0.62 15.49 -16.03
C VAL A 193 1.84 15.22 -15.16
N SER A 194 3.03 15.70 -15.49
CA SER A 194 4.26 15.55 -14.72
C SER A 194 4.33 16.44 -13.46
N ALA A 195 3.53 17.51 -13.37
CA ALA A 195 3.64 18.49 -12.29
C ALA A 195 3.42 17.88 -10.89
N PRO A 196 2.37 17.09 -10.61
CA PRO A 196 2.20 16.47 -9.30
C PRO A 196 3.31 15.45 -8.98
N ILE A 197 3.90 14.81 -10.00
CA ILE A 197 5.04 13.88 -9.82
C ILE A 197 6.28 14.68 -9.37
N LEU A 198 6.53 15.86 -9.96
CA LEU A 198 7.63 16.74 -9.56
C LEU A 198 7.49 17.20 -8.11
N ILE A 199 6.29 17.65 -7.71
CA ILE A 199 6.03 18.06 -6.32
C ILE A 199 6.34 16.91 -5.36
N CYS A 200 5.92 15.70 -5.71
CA CYS A 200 6.17 14.53 -4.89
C CYS A 200 7.66 14.15 -4.86
N LEU A 201 8.37 14.25 -5.99
CA LEU A 201 9.82 14.07 -6.06
C LEU A 201 10.55 15.03 -5.11
N LEU A 202 10.13 16.31 -5.08
CA LEU A 202 10.69 17.29 -4.14
C LEU A 202 10.39 16.90 -2.67
N MET A 203 9.18 16.44 -2.37
CA MET A 203 8.85 15.93 -1.03
C MET A 203 9.73 14.72 -0.64
N LEU A 204 10.00 13.80 -1.57
CA LEU A 204 10.90 12.66 -1.33
C LEU A 204 12.35 13.11 -1.12
N CYS A 205 12.83 14.12 -1.85
CA CYS A 205 14.14 14.72 -1.61
C CYS A 205 14.24 15.32 -0.19
N ILE A 206 13.19 16.03 0.25
CA ILE A 206 13.12 16.55 1.63
C ILE A 206 13.11 15.38 2.63
N GLY A 207 12.36 14.30 2.35
CA GLY A 207 12.33 13.09 3.17
C GLY A 207 13.72 12.42 3.27
N LEU A 208 14.46 12.35 2.18
CA LEU A 208 15.83 11.83 2.15
C LEU A 208 16.77 12.69 3.02
N LEU A 209 16.71 14.01 2.89
CA LEU A 209 17.49 14.94 3.73
C LEU A 209 17.09 14.82 5.20
N ALA A 210 15.80 14.73 5.50
CA ALA A 210 15.30 14.55 6.85
C ALA A 210 15.78 13.20 7.44
N PHE A 211 15.80 12.13 6.65
CA PHE A 211 16.34 10.83 7.07
C PHE A 211 17.86 10.88 7.32
N PHE A 212 18.58 11.67 6.52
CA PHE A 212 19.99 11.93 6.78
C PHE A 212 20.20 12.62 8.15
N VAL A 213 19.38 13.64 8.48
CA VAL A 213 19.39 14.28 9.79
C VAL A 213 19.01 13.30 10.91
N TYR A 214 18.01 12.44 10.68
CA TYR A 214 17.62 11.38 11.61
C TYR A 214 18.81 10.48 11.99
N ASN A 215 19.70 10.15 11.06
CA ASN A 215 20.87 9.31 11.35
C ASN A 215 21.78 9.88 12.44
N PHE A 216 21.89 11.22 12.56
CA PHE A 216 22.63 11.85 13.65
C PHE A 216 21.90 11.71 14.99
N GLN A 217 20.57 11.84 14.99
CA GLN A 217 19.78 11.64 16.20
C GLN A 217 19.85 10.18 16.68
N ASP A 218 19.78 9.23 15.76
CA ASP A 218 19.86 7.81 16.09
C ASP A 218 21.24 7.40 16.63
N LYS A 219 22.35 7.99 16.12
CA LYS A 219 23.69 7.80 16.69
C LYS A 219 23.76 8.29 18.14
N LYS A 220 23.13 9.44 18.44
CA LYS A 220 23.07 9.97 19.82
C LYS A 220 22.24 9.08 20.73
N LEU A 221 21.15 8.48 20.21
CA LEU A 221 20.38 7.50 20.96
C LEU A 221 21.23 6.29 21.35
N ASP A 222 21.93 5.68 20.38
CA ASP A 222 22.79 4.51 20.66
C ASP A 222 23.85 4.86 21.72
N ALA A 223 24.52 6.01 21.61
CA ALA A 223 25.49 6.45 22.60
C ALA A 223 24.85 6.60 24.00
N SER A 224 23.61 7.12 24.09
CA SER A 224 22.90 7.25 25.38
C SER A 224 22.48 5.90 25.97
N VAL A 225 22.15 4.91 25.12
CA VAL A 225 21.75 3.56 25.53
C VAL A 225 22.99 2.78 26.02
N VAL A 226 24.11 2.82 25.28
CA VAL A 226 25.36 2.17 25.69
C VAL A 226 25.84 2.68 27.05
N SER A 227 25.77 4.00 27.28
CA SER A 227 26.14 4.59 28.58
C SER A 227 25.21 4.20 29.73
N SER A 228 23.99 3.73 29.44
CA SER A 228 23.00 3.31 30.45
C SER A 228 22.98 1.80 30.71
N GLN A 229 23.55 0.98 29.81
CA GLN A 229 23.42 -0.50 29.82
C GLN A 229 24.71 -1.25 30.14
N GLU A 230 25.71 -0.68 30.79
CA GLU A 230 26.83 -1.47 31.29
C GLU A 230 26.32 -2.57 32.26
N GLY A 231 26.07 -3.78 31.72
CA GLY A 231 25.76 -4.97 32.52
C GLY A 231 24.55 -5.84 32.12
N LEU A 232 23.81 -5.55 31.05
CA LEU A 232 22.67 -6.39 30.63
C LEU A 232 23.02 -7.31 29.46
N VAL A 233 22.83 -8.62 29.65
CA VAL A 233 22.93 -9.65 28.61
C VAL A 233 21.72 -9.53 27.66
N ILE A 234 21.96 -9.26 26.39
CA ILE A 234 20.92 -9.29 25.34
C ILE A 234 20.80 -10.74 24.89
N GLU A 235 19.63 -11.36 25.06
CA GLU A 235 19.36 -12.66 24.44
C GLU A 235 19.41 -12.51 22.90
N PRO A 236 20.12 -13.41 22.19
CA PRO A 236 20.18 -13.38 20.73
C PRO A 236 18.80 -13.67 20.14
N GLU A 237 18.35 -12.84 19.21
CA GLU A 237 17.17 -13.15 18.38
C GLU A 237 17.42 -14.47 17.63
N GLU A 238 16.46 -15.42 17.70
CA GLU A 238 16.58 -16.71 17.01
C GLU A 238 16.75 -16.53 15.51
N GLU A 239 17.81 -17.12 14.94
CA GLU A 239 18.14 -17.01 13.53
C GLU A 239 17.08 -17.69 12.64
N PHE A 240 16.74 -17.03 11.53
CA PHE A 240 15.91 -17.58 10.46
C PHE A 240 16.48 -18.89 9.90
N ARG A 241 15.63 -19.91 9.76
CA ARG A 241 15.98 -21.21 9.17
C ARG A 241 15.12 -21.51 7.95
N MET A 242 15.75 -21.98 6.84
CA MET A 242 15.02 -22.38 5.62
C MET A 242 13.93 -23.43 5.86
N LYS A 243 14.06 -24.26 6.91
CA LYS A 243 13.05 -25.24 7.33
C LYS A 243 11.73 -24.56 7.77
N ASP A 244 11.79 -23.33 8.26
CA ASP A 244 10.60 -22.58 8.70
C ASP A 244 9.70 -22.22 7.52
N ILE A 245 10.26 -21.95 6.34
CA ILE A 245 9.47 -21.75 5.11
C ILE A 245 8.63 -23.00 4.80
N LEU A 246 9.22 -24.18 4.82
CA LEU A 246 8.50 -25.42 4.51
C LEU A 246 7.37 -25.69 5.52
N ASN A 247 7.59 -25.40 6.80
CA ASN A 247 6.57 -25.53 7.83
C ASN A 247 5.39 -24.59 7.60
N ILE A 248 5.67 -23.32 7.21
CA ILE A 248 4.64 -22.32 6.89
C ILE A 248 3.85 -22.78 5.66
N LEU A 249 4.54 -23.16 4.58
CA LEU A 249 3.91 -23.63 3.34
C LEU A 249 3.08 -24.92 3.54
N GLY A 250 3.39 -25.73 4.55
CA GLY A 250 2.59 -26.92 4.96
C GLY A 250 1.31 -26.57 5.73
N ASN A 251 1.13 -25.33 6.19
CA ASN A 251 0.00 -24.94 7.02
C ASN A 251 -1.19 -24.45 6.16
N LYS A 252 -2.32 -25.20 6.21
CA LYS A 252 -3.54 -24.85 5.45
C LYS A 252 -4.16 -23.53 5.90
N GLY A 253 -4.17 -23.24 7.20
CA GLY A 253 -4.71 -21.99 7.74
C GLY A 253 -3.94 -20.79 7.22
N TRP A 254 -2.61 -20.90 7.10
CA TRP A 254 -1.77 -19.88 6.50
C TRP A 254 -2.09 -19.66 5.02
N TRP A 255 -2.31 -20.71 4.22
CA TRP A 255 -2.73 -20.56 2.82
C TRP A 255 -4.08 -19.88 2.69
N TYR A 256 -5.06 -20.23 3.53
CA TYR A 256 -6.38 -19.62 3.47
C TYR A 256 -6.32 -18.13 3.78
N ILE A 257 -5.56 -17.70 4.78
CA ILE A 257 -5.41 -16.29 5.11
C ILE A 257 -4.58 -15.53 4.05
N THR A 258 -3.58 -16.18 3.44
CA THR A 258 -2.74 -15.60 2.39
C THR A 258 -3.55 -15.36 1.11
N ILE A 259 -4.32 -16.35 0.67
CA ILE A 259 -5.16 -16.22 -0.52
C ILE A 259 -6.29 -15.22 -0.28
N LEU A 260 -6.92 -15.25 0.90
CA LEU A 260 -7.88 -14.24 1.32
C LEU A 260 -7.28 -12.84 1.21
N CYS A 261 -6.08 -12.64 1.76
CA CYS A 261 -5.34 -11.38 1.68
C CYS A 261 -5.16 -10.93 0.23
N ALA A 262 -4.58 -11.78 -0.61
CA ALA A 262 -4.30 -11.45 -2.00
C ALA A 262 -5.57 -11.07 -2.78
N LEU A 263 -6.65 -11.84 -2.64
CA LEU A 263 -7.93 -11.60 -3.31
C LEU A 263 -8.63 -10.33 -2.82
N PHE A 264 -8.63 -10.13 -1.50
CA PHE A 264 -9.23 -8.96 -0.87
C PHE A 264 -8.53 -7.66 -1.32
N TYR A 265 -7.19 -7.64 -1.24
CA TYR A 265 -6.42 -6.48 -1.71
C TYR A 265 -6.50 -6.29 -3.22
N SER A 266 -6.67 -7.37 -4.01
CA SER A 266 -6.92 -7.30 -5.46
C SER A 266 -8.23 -6.61 -5.82
N ALA A 267 -9.23 -6.67 -4.95
CA ALA A 267 -10.49 -5.98 -5.16
C ALA A 267 -10.43 -4.48 -4.80
N VAL A 268 -9.40 -4.01 -4.08
CA VAL A 268 -9.35 -2.64 -3.57
C VAL A 268 -8.23 -1.81 -4.20
N PHE A 269 -6.99 -2.25 -4.14
CA PHE A 269 -5.86 -1.43 -4.63
C PHE A 269 -5.89 -1.20 -6.15
N PRO A 270 -6.06 -2.24 -6.99
CA PRO A 270 -6.20 -2.02 -8.42
C PRO A 270 -7.43 -1.18 -8.77
N PHE A 271 -8.54 -1.37 -8.07
CA PHE A 271 -9.74 -0.54 -8.27
C PHE A 271 -9.44 0.94 -8.06
N LEU A 272 -8.71 1.32 -7.00
CA LEU A 272 -8.35 2.72 -6.74
C LEU A 272 -7.52 3.35 -7.88
N LYS A 273 -6.75 2.55 -8.64
CA LYS A 273 -5.96 3.05 -9.79
C LYS A 273 -6.86 3.56 -10.92
N PHE A 274 -8.04 2.98 -11.11
CA PHE A 274 -8.99 3.32 -12.17
C PHE A 274 -10.22 4.08 -11.64
N ALA A 275 -10.35 4.24 -10.33
CA ALA A 275 -11.56 4.76 -9.71
C ALA A 275 -11.87 6.22 -10.09
N THR A 276 -10.86 7.08 -10.24
CA THR A 276 -11.09 8.49 -10.63
C THR A 276 -11.71 8.59 -12.02
N ASN A 277 -11.19 7.81 -12.97
CA ASN A 277 -11.72 7.77 -14.33
C ASN A 277 -13.16 7.19 -14.38
N LEU A 278 -13.44 6.18 -13.54
CA LEU A 278 -14.81 5.68 -13.32
C LEU A 278 -15.74 6.79 -12.80
N MET A 279 -15.30 7.65 -11.87
CA MET A 279 -16.13 8.76 -11.36
C MET A 279 -16.43 9.77 -12.46
N ILE A 280 -15.49 10.07 -13.33
CA ILE A 280 -15.68 10.98 -14.45
C ILE A 280 -16.64 10.37 -15.49
N LEU A 281 -16.32 9.19 -16.00
CA LEU A 281 -16.98 8.60 -17.16
C LEU A 281 -18.34 8.00 -16.88
N LYS A 282 -18.54 7.40 -15.70
CA LYS A 282 -19.81 6.77 -15.33
C LYS A 282 -20.73 7.69 -14.53
N TYR A 283 -20.15 8.42 -13.57
CA TYR A 283 -20.94 9.21 -12.61
C TYR A 283 -21.01 10.69 -12.96
N GLY A 284 -20.33 11.12 -14.04
CA GLY A 284 -20.36 12.52 -14.49
C GLY A 284 -19.78 13.50 -13.48
N VAL A 285 -18.87 13.05 -12.61
CA VAL A 285 -18.25 13.91 -11.60
C VAL A 285 -17.24 14.82 -12.32
N ALA A 286 -17.29 16.11 -12.02
CA ALA A 286 -16.31 17.04 -12.55
C ALA A 286 -14.87 16.62 -12.22
N GLU A 287 -13.95 16.71 -13.18
CA GLU A 287 -12.57 16.19 -13.07
C GLU A 287 -11.87 16.70 -11.80
N ASN A 288 -12.06 17.97 -11.42
CA ASN A 288 -11.44 18.55 -10.22
C ASN A 288 -11.85 17.87 -8.90
N TRP A 289 -13.01 17.22 -8.85
CA TRP A 289 -13.56 16.55 -7.67
C TRP A 289 -13.54 15.03 -7.78
N ALA A 290 -13.32 14.49 -8.96
CA ALA A 290 -13.44 13.06 -9.24
C ALA A 290 -12.49 12.21 -8.39
N GLY A 291 -11.28 12.66 -8.14
CA GLY A 291 -10.31 11.97 -7.30
C GLY A 291 -10.62 12.04 -5.80
N SER A 292 -11.39 13.05 -5.36
CA SER A 292 -11.75 13.19 -3.94
C SER A 292 -12.71 12.09 -3.47
N ILE A 293 -13.56 11.57 -4.35
CA ILE A 293 -14.48 10.48 -4.00
C ILE A 293 -13.72 9.18 -3.69
N PRO A 294 -12.81 8.65 -4.54
CA PRO A 294 -11.94 7.54 -4.17
C PRO A 294 -11.05 7.83 -2.96
N GLY A 295 -10.63 9.08 -2.76
CA GLY A 295 -9.87 9.54 -1.60
C GLY A 295 -10.57 9.32 -0.26
N LEU A 296 -11.90 9.22 -0.23
CA LEU A 296 -12.67 8.91 0.98
C LEU A 296 -12.29 7.55 1.60
N LEU A 297 -11.89 6.57 0.77
CA LEU A 297 -11.52 5.24 1.25
C LEU A 297 -10.27 5.31 2.15
N PRO A 298 -9.08 5.74 1.68
CA PRO A 298 -7.88 5.80 2.52
C PRO A 298 -8.06 6.79 3.68
N PHE A 299 -8.79 7.88 3.50
CA PHE A 299 -9.09 8.82 4.58
C PHE A 299 -9.94 8.17 5.68
N GLY A 300 -11.00 7.43 5.30
CA GLY A 300 -11.85 6.71 6.25
C GLY A 300 -11.08 5.63 7.03
N THR A 301 -10.11 4.95 6.42
CA THR A 301 -9.34 3.90 7.09
C THR A 301 -8.50 4.42 8.26
N ILE A 302 -8.11 5.70 8.27
CA ILE A 302 -7.38 6.33 9.37
C ILE A 302 -8.15 6.18 10.69
N ILE A 303 -9.47 6.34 10.64
CA ILE A 303 -10.35 6.29 11.81
C ILE A 303 -10.92 4.88 12.02
N LEU A 304 -11.38 4.25 10.95
CA LEU A 304 -12.14 2.99 11.02
C LEU A 304 -11.24 1.80 11.35
N THR A 305 -9.99 1.75 10.88
CA THR A 305 -9.12 0.60 11.15
C THR A 305 -8.78 0.46 12.65
N PRO A 306 -8.39 1.51 13.39
CA PRO A 306 -8.22 1.42 14.84
C PRO A 306 -9.52 1.07 15.57
N PHE A 307 -10.65 1.62 15.12
CA PHE A 307 -11.96 1.32 15.71
C PHE A 307 -12.32 -0.18 15.59
N PHE A 308 -12.19 -0.76 14.41
CA PHE A 308 -12.46 -2.18 14.18
C PHE A 308 -11.40 -3.10 14.81
N GLY A 309 -10.14 -2.67 14.89
CA GLY A 309 -9.09 -3.37 15.63
C GLY A 309 -9.45 -3.52 17.11
N ASN A 310 -9.85 -2.43 17.77
CA ASN A 310 -10.32 -2.46 19.17
C ASN A 310 -11.60 -3.33 19.34
N LEU A 311 -12.50 -3.30 18.35
CA LEU A 311 -13.69 -4.16 18.36
C LEU A 311 -13.30 -5.64 18.30
N TYR A 312 -12.34 -5.99 17.42
CA TYR A 312 -11.82 -7.36 17.32
C TYR A 312 -11.11 -7.79 18.59
N ASP A 313 -10.27 -6.94 19.17
CA ASP A 313 -9.55 -7.25 20.40
C ASP A 313 -10.51 -7.59 21.57
N LYS A 314 -11.61 -6.86 21.69
CA LYS A 314 -12.59 -7.03 22.76
C LYS A 314 -13.60 -8.15 22.50
N LYS A 315 -14.08 -8.31 21.27
CA LYS A 315 -15.19 -9.23 20.94
C LYS A 315 -14.71 -10.50 20.23
N GLY A 316 -13.49 -10.53 19.70
CA GLY A 316 -13.04 -11.60 18.83
C GLY A 316 -13.77 -11.61 17.49
N LYS A 317 -14.18 -12.79 17.03
CA LYS A 317 -14.91 -13.05 15.79
C LYS A 317 -14.12 -12.68 14.53
N GLY A 318 -12.80 -12.91 14.52
CA GLY A 318 -11.92 -12.51 13.45
C GLY A 318 -12.32 -13.04 12.08
N ALA A 319 -12.54 -14.34 11.95
CA ALA A 319 -13.00 -14.92 10.68
C ALA A 319 -14.39 -14.41 10.27
N SER A 320 -15.29 -14.19 11.23
CA SER A 320 -16.63 -13.61 10.98
C SER A 320 -16.54 -12.16 10.47
N ILE A 321 -15.60 -11.35 11.00
CA ILE A 321 -15.33 -9.98 10.54
C ILE A 321 -14.78 -10.00 9.10
N MET A 322 -13.88 -10.93 8.76
CA MET A 322 -13.36 -11.09 7.40
C MET A 322 -14.46 -11.48 6.42
N ILE A 323 -15.39 -12.36 6.82
CA ILE A 323 -16.59 -12.72 6.05
C ILE A 323 -17.45 -11.48 5.78
N LEU A 324 -17.75 -10.69 6.81
CA LEU A 324 -18.56 -9.48 6.66
C LEU A 324 -17.92 -8.47 5.71
N GLY A 325 -16.61 -8.22 5.87
CA GLY A 325 -15.89 -7.32 4.98
C GLY A 325 -15.88 -7.80 3.53
N SER A 326 -15.73 -9.11 3.28
CA SER A 326 -15.81 -9.69 1.93
C SER A 326 -17.21 -9.52 1.33
N ILE A 327 -18.29 -9.68 2.10
CA ILE A 327 -19.68 -9.45 1.64
C ILE A 327 -19.85 -7.98 1.24
N ILE A 328 -19.34 -7.04 2.02
CA ILE A 328 -19.41 -5.61 1.69
C ILE A 328 -18.70 -5.32 0.37
N ILE A 329 -17.51 -5.88 0.14
CA ILE A 329 -16.77 -5.71 -1.12
C ILE A 329 -17.56 -6.25 -2.31
N ILE A 330 -18.12 -7.45 -2.19
CA ILE A 330 -19.01 -8.03 -3.23
C ILE A 330 -20.15 -7.09 -3.56
N PHE A 331 -20.86 -6.63 -2.53
CA PHE A 331 -22.01 -5.74 -2.67
C PHE A 331 -21.61 -4.44 -3.38
N VAL A 332 -20.52 -3.80 -2.95
CA VAL A 332 -20.07 -2.53 -3.52
C VAL A 332 -19.68 -2.68 -4.99
N HIS A 333 -18.81 -3.64 -5.33
CA HIS A 333 -18.38 -3.81 -6.72
C HIS A 333 -19.50 -4.29 -7.63
N PHE A 334 -20.40 -5.13 -7.13
CA PHE A 334 -21.59 -5.51 -7.87
C PHE A 334 -22.47 -4.30 -8.19
N LEU A 335 -22.72 -3.41 -7.23
CA LEU A 335 -23.48 -2.18 -7.49
C LEU A 335 -22.70 -1.21 -8.42
N PHE A 336 -21.38 -1.14 -8.30
CA PHE A 336 -20.57 -0.41 -9.28
C PHE A 336 -20.68 -0.98 -10.70
N SER A 337 -21.00 -2.26 -10.89
CA SER A 337 -21.15 -2.87 -12.22
C SER A 337 -22.47 -2.48 -12.90
N LEU A 338 -23.48 -2.07 -12.15
CA LEU A 338 -24.82 -1.75 -12.68
C LEU A 338 -24.82 -0.39 -13.37
N SER A 339 -25.03 -0.37 -14.68
CA SER A 339 -24.94 0.85 -15.51
C SER A 339 -25.99 1.91 -15.19
N PHE A 340 -27.18 1.50 -14.72
CA PHE A 340 -28.28 2.43 -14.35
C PHE A 340 -28.04 3.17 -13.03
N LEU A 341 -27.11 2.71 -12.19
CA LEU A 341 -26.68 3.41 -10.98
C LEU A 341 -25.55 4.38 -11.34
N ASN A 342 -25.89 5.54 -11.85
CA ASN A 342 -24.93 6.52 -12.39
C ASN A 342 -24.93 7.88 -11.69
N HIS A 343 -25.67 8.04 -10.58
CA HIS A 343 -25.67 9.28 -9.83
C HIS A 343 -24.48 9.37 -8.87
N TRP A 344 -23.79 10.51 -8.80
CA TRP A 344 -22.58 10.71 -8.01
C TRP A 344 -22.72 10.42 -6.50
N SER A 345 -23.92 10.66 -5.92
CA SER A 345 -24.17 10.34 -4.49
C SER A 345 -24.10 8.85 -4.21
N ILE A 346 -24.46 8.01 -5.19
CA ILE A 346 -24.33 6.55 -5.09
C ILE A 346 -22.85 6.18 -5.05
N ALA A 347 -22.02 6.84 -5.86
CA ALA A 347 -20.58 6.62 -5.83
C ALA A 347 -19.97 6.94 -4.46
N ILE A 348 -20.37 8.05 -3.83
CA ILE A 348 -19.93 8.40 -2.46
C ILE A 348 -20.35 7.32 -1.46
N PHE A 349 -21.63 6.91 -1.48
CA PHE A 349 -22.11 5.86 -0.59
C PHE A 349 -21.33 4.54 -0.77
N LEU A 350 -21.08 4.14 -2.01
CA LEU A 350 -20.31 2.93 -2.32
C LEU A 350 -18.85 3.04 -1.89
N MET A 351 -18.23 4.21 -2.06
CA MET A 351 -16.84 4.42 -1.61
C MET A 351 -16.70 4.40 -0.09
N ILE A 352 -17.65 5.00 0.63
CA ILE A 352 -17.70 4.91 2.10
C ILE A 352 -17.89 3.45 2.53
N SER A 353 -18.82 2.73 1.89
CA SER A 353 -19.06 1.31 2.17
C SER A 353 -17.81 0.46 1.89
N LEU A 354 -17.10 0.74 0.78
CA LEU A 354 -15.84 0.07 0.46
C LEU A 354 -14.77 0.34 1.53
N GLY A 355 -14.68 1.59 2.02
CA GLY A 355 -13.78 1.98 3.11
C GLY A 355 -14.08 1.24 4.42
N ILE A 356 -15.35 1.02 4.73
CA ILE A 356 -15.77 0.19 5.88
C ILE A 356 -15.29 -1.25 5.69
N GLY A 357 -15.58 -1.88 4.54
CA GLY A 357 -15.14 -3.24 4.22
C GLY A 357 -13.62 -3.38 4.27
N PHE A 358 -12.92 -2.39 3.69
CA PHE A 358 -11.45 -2.35 3.68
C PHE A 358 -10.83 -2.14 5.07
N SER A 359 -11.53 -1.51 5.99
CA SER A 359 -11.05 -1.35 7.37
C SER A 359 -11.32 -2.60 8.23
N LEU A 360 -12.42 -3.30 7.99
CA LEU A 360 -12.81 -4.51 8.73
C LEU A 360 -11.82 -5.65 8.54
N VAL A 361 -11.52 -6.01 7.28
CA VAL A 361 -10.72 -7.22 7.01
C VAL A 361 -9.29 -7.10 7.53
N PRO A 362 -8.49 -6.07 7.22
CA PRO A 362 -7.12 -5.97 7.74
C PRO A 362 -7.04 -5.90 9.26
N SER A 363 -8.04 -5.27 9.92
CA SER A 363 -8.07 -5.15 11.39
C SER A 363 -8.24 -6.50 12.09
N ALA A 364 -8.82 -7.49 11.43
CA ALA A 364 -8.96 -8.86 11.95
C ALA A 364 -7.92 -9.82 11.35
N MET A 365 -7.56 -9.66 10.08
CA MET A 365 -6.70 -10.57 9.33
C MET A 365 -5.26 -10.57 9.85
N TRP A 366 -4.65 -9.39 9.97
CA TRP A 366 -3.26 -9.31 10.41
C TRP A 366 -3.03 -9.83 11.83
N PRO A 367 -3.87 -9.50 12.84
CA PRO A 367 -3.76 -10.10 14.17
C PRO A 367 -4.13 -11.58 14.23
N SER A 368 -4.74 -12.15 13.18
CA SER A 368 -5.05 -13.58 13.11
C SER A 368 -3.84 -14.43 12.73
N VAL A 369 -2.85 -13.88 12.03
CA VAL A 369 -1.65 -14.62 11.61
C VAL A 369 -0.87 -15.21 12.79
N PRO A 370 -0.61 -14.48 13.90
CA PRO A 370 0.05 -15.01 15.08
C PRO A 370 -0.71 -16.14 15.79
N LYS A 371 -2.01 -16.27 15.56
CA LYS A 371 -2.81 -17.40 16.10
C LYS A 371 -2.64 -18.68 15.27
N ILE A 372 -2.19 -18.57 14.01
CA ILE A 372 -2.03 -19.68 13.07
C ILE A 372 -0.57 -20.18 13.03
N ILE A 373 0.38 -19.24 13.11
CA ILE A 373 1.81 -19.49 12.94
C ILE A 373 2.55 -19.18 14.25
N PRO A 374 3.49 -20.03 14.68
CA PRO A 374 4.31 -19.78 15.86
C PRO A 374 5.10 -18.47 15.77
N GLU A 375 5.29 -17.79 16.91
CA GLU A 375 5.89 -16.48 17.03
C GLU A 375 7.25 -16.36 16.31
N ARG A 376 8.12 -17.36 16.46
CA ARG A 376 9.44 -17.42 15.81
C ARG A 376 9.40 -17.40 14.27
N GLN A 377 8.27 -17.79 13.65
CA GLN A 377 8.09 -17.88 12.20
C GLN A 377 7.27 -16.71 11.62
N LEU A 378 6.80 -15.79 12.46
CA LEU A 378 5.88 -14.73 12.05
C LEU A 378 6.49 -13.78 11.00
N GLY A 379 7.74 -13.39 11.16
CA GLY A 379 8.43 -12.52 10.19
C GLY A 379 8.42 -13.12 8.78
N THR A 380 8.78 -14.40 8.67
CA THR A 380 8.75 -15.12 7.39
C THR A 380 7.34 -15.30 6.87
N ALA A 381 6.38 -15.62 7.73
CA ALA A 381 4.98 -15.80 7.35
C ALA A 381 4.39 -14.52 6.77
N TYR A 382 4.64 -13.37 7.40
CA TYR A 382 4.22 -12.06 6.89
C TYR A 382 4.92 -11.70 5.58
N ALA A 383 6.23 -11.91 5.47
CA ALA A 383 6.98 -11.63 4.24
C ALA A 383 6.43 -12.41 3.04
N LEU A 384 6.09 -13.69 3.23
CA LEU A 384 5.49 -14.52 2.20
C LEU A 384 4.06 -14.07 1.85
N ILE A 385 3.24 -13.66 2.83
CA ILE A 385 1.92 -13.09 2.57
C ILE A 385 2.05 -11.80 1.74
N PHE A 386 2.94 -10.89 2.11
CA PHE A 386 3.19 -9.67 1.36
C PHE A 386 3.73 -9.94 -0.04
N TRP A 387 4.58 -10.95 -0.21
CA TRP A 387 5.07 -11.35 -1.53
C TRP A 387 3.94 -11.81 -2.44
N VAL A 388 3.03 -12.69 -1.96
CA VAL A 388 1.85 -13.14 -2.72
C VAL A 388 0.91 -11.97 -3.01
N GLN A 389 0.67 -11.10 -2.03
CA GLN A 389 -0.14 -9.89 -2.19
C GLN A 389 0.43 -8.95 -3.28
N ASN A 390 1.73 -8.68 -3.26
CA ASN A 390 2.40 -7.86 -4.26
C ASN A 390 2.30 -8.50 -5.65
N ALA A 391 2.53 -9.81 -5.76
CA ALA A 391 2.46 -10.53 -7.03
C ALA A 391 1.06 -10.45 -7.66
N VAL A 392 0.02 -10.66 -6.88
CA VAL A 392 -1.35 -10.71 -7.39
C VAL A 392 -1.97 -9.31 -7.43
N ALA A 393 -2.09 -8.64 -6.28
CA ALA A 393 -2.88 -7.42 -6.16
C ALA A 393 -2.18 -6.17 -6.71
N LEU A 394 -0.86 -6.08 -6.62
CA LEU A 394 -0.14 -4.86 -7.00
C LEU A 394 0.56 -4.98 -8.36
N MET A 395 0.88 -6.20 -8.82
CA MET A 395 1.54 -6.42 -10.10
C MET A 395 0.58 -6.94 -11.17
N PHE A 396 -0.01 -8.12 -10.98
CA PHE A 396 -0.80 -8.78 -12.03
C PHE A 396 -2.14 -8.09 -12.27
N VAL A 397 -2.93 -7.82 -11.23
CA VAL A 397 -4.32 -7.34 -11.39
C VAL A 397 -4.41 -5.95 -12.03
N PRO A 398 -3.59 -4.93 -11.69
CA PRO A 398 -3.64 -3.65 -12.39
C PRO A 398 -3.38 -3.77 -13.88
N ALA A 399 -2.36 -4.55 -14.28
CA ALA A 399 -2.04 -4.81 -15.69
C ALA A 399 -3.19 -5.54 -16.39
N PHE A 400 -3.78 -6.54 -15.76
CA PHE A 400 -4.91 -7.31 -16.27
C PHE A 400 -6.16 -6.43 -16.45
N ILE A 401 -6.51 -5.59 -15.47
CA ILE A 401 -7.67 -4.69 -15.56
C ILE A 401 -7.46 -3.64 -16.67
N GLY A 402 -6.27 -3.06 -16.78
CA GLY A 402 -5.94 -2.13 -17.86
C GLY A 402 -6.08 -2.78 -19.24
N TRP A 403 -5.60 -4.02 -19.39
CA TRP A 403 -5.77 -4.79 -20.61
C TRP A 403 -7.25 -5.09 -20.92
N VAL A 404 -8.04 -5.48 -19.92
CA VAL A 404 -9.49 -5.71 -20.07
C VAL A 404 -10.20 -4.43 -20.51
N LEU A 405 -9.91 -3.30 -19.88
CA LEU A 405 -10.47 -2.00 -20.23
C LEU A 405 -10.16 -1.66 -21.69
N HIS A 406 -8.90 -1.74 -22.08
CA HIS A 406 -8.46 -1.39 -23.43
C HIS A 406 -9.08 -2.32 -24.50
N LYS A 407 -9.14 -3.62 -24.23
CA LYS A 407 -9.53 -4.60 -25.29
C LYS A 407 -11.04 -4.81 -25.38
N TYR A 408 -11.76 -4.74 -24.27
CA TYR A 408 -13.17 -5.18 -24.21
C TYR A 408 -14.15 -4.12 -23.75
N CYS A 409 -13.67 -2.98 -23.22
CA CYS A 409 -14.56 -2.02 -22.55
C CYS A 409 -14.66 -0.67 -23.26
N ILE A 410 -13.98 -0.47 -24.39
CA ILE A 410 -14.10 0.79 -25.17
C ILE A 410 -15.47 0.82 -25.83
N VAL A 411 -16.25 1.88 -25.52
CA VAL A 411 -17.59 2.09 -26.08
C VAL A 411 -17.66 3.31 -27.02
N GLY A 412 -16.61 4.10 -27.05
CA GLY A 412 -16.57 5.28 -27.91
C GLY A 412 -15.60 6.35 -27.39
N SER A 413 -15.91 7.59 -27.65
CA SER A 413 -15.20 8.74 -27.12
C SER A 413 -16.18 9.82 -26.67
N VAL A 414 -15.83 10.53 -25.62
CA VAL A 414 -16.58 11.64 -25.06
C VAL A 414 -15.73 12.91 -25.08
N ILE A 415 -16.35 14.07 -25.22
CA ILE A 415 -15.67 15.36 -25.10
C ILE A 415 -15.88 15.85 -23.67
N ILE A 416 -14.79 16.03 -22.94
CA ILE A 416 -14.79 16.55 -21.56
C ILE A 416 -13.82 17.74 -21.54
N ASP A 417 -14.29 18.88 -21.07
CA ASP A 417 -13.56 20.16 -21.07
C ASP A 417 -12.95 20.54 -22.43
N GLY A 418 -13.68 20.22 -23.53
CA GLY A 418 -13.26 20.53 -24.92
C GLY A 418 -12.27 19.54 -25.53
N GLU A 419 -11.85 18.51 -24.79
CA GLU A 419 -10.89 17.51 -25.26
C GLU A 419 -11.56 16.14 -25.43
N LYS A 420 -11.11 15.39 -26.44
CA LYS A 420 -11.59 14.03 -26.73
C LYS A 420 -10.91 13.03 -25.78
N MET A 421 -11.73 12.25 -25.09
CA MET A 421 -11.29 11.23 -24.15
C MET A 421 -11.92 9.87 -24.49
N THR A 422 -11.18 8.79 -24.36
CA THR A 422 -11.69 7.43 -24.56
C THR A 422 -12.76 7.11 -23.52
N GLN A 423 -13.92 6.65 -23.98
CA GLN A 423 -15.04 6.27 -23.11
C GLN A 423 -15.02 4.75 -22.84
N TYR A 424 -14.99 4.38 -21.57
CA TYR A 424 -14.98 2.98 -21.12
C TYR A 424 -16.29 2.60 -20.43
N ASN A 425 -16.74 1.36 -20.65
CA ASN A 425 -17.77 0.72 -19.85
C ASN A 425 -17.12 -0.11 -18.75
N TYR A 426 -17.28 0.31 -17.50
CA TYR A 426 -16.65 -0.34 -16.35
C TYR A 426 -17.40 -1.57 -15.82
N THR A 427 -18.48 -2.03 -16.47
CA THR A 427 -19.27 -3.20 -16.01
C THR A 427 -18.37 -4.45 -15.84
N ILE A 428 -17.56 -4.80 -16.85
CA ILE A 428 -16.70 -5.98 -16.81
C ILE A 428 -15.64 -5.87 -15.72
N PRO A 429 -14.85 -4.79 -15.61
CA PRO A 429 -13.90 -4.63 -14.51
C PRO A 429 -14.54 -4.74 -13.12
N MET A 430 -15.72 -4.14 -12.92
CA MET A 430 -16.41 -4.22 -11.63
C MET A 430 -16.90 -5.64 -11.31
N LEU A 431 -17.34 -6.41 -12.30
CA LEU A 431 -17.68 -7.83 -12.12
C LEU A 431 -16.45 -8.69 -11.82
N ILE A 432 -15.28 -8.36 -12.39
CA ILE A 432 -14.01 -9.00 -12.04
C ILE A 432 -13.67 -8.71 -10.57
N PHE A 433 -13.77 -7.47 -10.12
CA PHE A 433 -13.55 -7.14 -8.70
C PHE A 433 -14.58 -7.80 -7.79
N THR A 434 -15.85 -7.92 -8.23
CA THR A 434 -16.86 -8.70 -7.52
C THR A 434 -16.45 -10.15 -7.37
N SER A 435 -15.89 -10.77 -8.42
CA SER A 435 -15.43 -12.17 -8.38
C SER A 435 -14.29 -12.37 -7.39
N PHE A 436 -13.36 -11.42 -7.28
CA PHE A 436 -12.33 -11.46 -6.23
C PHE A 436 -12.94 -11.41 -4.84
N GLY A 437 -13.96 -10.58 -4.62
CA GLY A 437 -14.72 -10.55 -3.37
C GLY A 437 -15.40 -11.88 -3.06
N VAL A 438 -16.03 -12.53 -4.05
CA VAL A 438 -16.67 -13.86 -3.90
C VAL A 438 -15.62 -14.92 -3.53
N LEU A 439 -14.48 -14.95 -4.22
CA LEU A 439 -13.40 -15.86 -3.90
C LEU A 439 -12.84 -15.58 -2.49
N ALA A 440 -12.64 -14.31 -2.13
CA ALA A 440 -12.21 -13.94 -0.77
C ALA A 440 -13.20 -14.44 0.28
N LEU A 441 -14.51 -14.33 0.04
CA LEU A 441 -15.55 -14.86 0.91
C LEU A 441 -15.45 -16.37 1.08
N VAL A 442 -15.21 -17.11 0.00
CA VAL A 442 -14.99 -18.57 0.06
C VAL A 442 -13.80 -18.90 0.97
N PHE A 443 -12.65 -18.22 0.78
CA PHE A 443 -11.48 -18.45 1.61
C PHE A 443 -11.66 -18.01 3.06
N ALA A 444 -12.46 -16.98 3.34
CA ALA A 444 -12.84 -16.60 4.69
C ALA A 444 -13.67 -17.70 5.40
N TYR A 445 -14.61 -18.33 4.69
CA TYR A 445 -15.36 -19.48 5.20
C TYR A 445 -14.47 -20.71 5.41
N LEU A 446 -13.56 -21.01 4.48
CA LEU A 446 -12.60 -22.11 4.63
C LEU A 446 -11.67 -21.89 5.82
N LEU A 447 -11.20 -20.64 6.02
CA LEU A 447 -10.41 -20.25 7.18
C LEU A 447 -11.18 -20.46 8.49
N LYS A 448 -12.45 -20.04 8.54
CA LYS A 448 -13.33 -20.24 9.69
C LYS A 448 -13.58 -21.73 9.99
N ALA A 449 -13.75 -22.52 8.94
CA ALA A 449 -13.92 -23.99 9.09
C ALA A 449 -12.64 -24.67 9.61
N GLU A 450 -11.47 -24.24 9.11
CA GLU A 450 -10.17 -24.75 9.57
C GLU A 450 -9.87 -24.30 11.01
N ASP A 451 -10.21 -23.06 11.38
CA ASP A 451 -10.13 -22.58 12.76
C ASP A 451 -10.94 -23.48 13.72
N LYS A 452 -12.18 -23.77 13.35
CA LYS A 452 -13.04 -24.68 14.16
C LYS A 452 -12.44 -26.08 14.29
N LYS A 453 -11.74 -26.57 13.25
CA LYS A 453 -11.11 -27.91 13.25
C LYS A 453 -9.80 -27.95 14.03
N LYS A 454 -8.99 -26.90 13.93
CA LYS A 454 -7.62 -26.83 14.47
C LYS A 454 -7.54 -26.10 15.82
N GLY A 455 -8.57 -25.31 16.17
CA GLY A 455 -8.58 -24.56 17.41
C GLY A 455 -7.60 -23.39 17.46
N TYR A 456 -7.39 -22.68 16.34
CA TYR A 456 -6.50 -21.51 16.32
C TYR A 456 -7.00 -20.36 17.22
N GLY A 457 -8.32 -20.30 17.47
CA GLY A 457 -8.93 -19.27 18.30
C GLY A 457 -9.16 -17.94 17.57
N LEU A 458 -9.40 -17.98 16.26
CA LEU A 458 -9.65 -16.77 15.45
C LEU A 458 -10.94 -16.06 15.86
N GLU A 459 -11.92 -16.81 16.39
CA GLU A 459 -13.19 -16.27 16.88
C GLU A 459 -13.12 -15.79 18.34
N LEU A 460 -12.01 -16.01 19.04
CA LEU A 460 -11.83 -15.61 20.43
C LEU A 460 -11.27 -14.18 20.53
N PRO A 461 -11.67 -13.40 21.57
CA PRO A 461 -11.08 -12.09 21.83
C PRO A 461 -9.58 -12.20 22.14
N ASN A 462 -8.83 -11.14 21.83
CA ASN A 462 -7.40 -11.06 22.13
C ASN A 462 -7.15 -10.61 23.58
N VAL A 463 -8.05 -9.79 24.13
CA VAL A 463 -7.99 -9.32 25.51
C VAL A 463 -9.02 -10.09 26.34
N LYS A 464 -8.57 -10.74 27.43
CA LYS A 464 -9.49 -11.31 28.41
C LYS A 464 -10.19 -10.17 29.12
N SER A 465 -11.52 -10.13 29.02
CA SER A 465 -12.38 -9.22 29.80
C SER A 465 -12.33 -9.50 31.29
#